data_344ab7d7a11bc8cc0d4051c2c10b2d5a
#
_entry.id   344ab7d7a11bc8cc0d4051c2c10b2d5a
#
_cell.length_a   1.000
_cell.length_b   1.000
_cell.length_c   1.000
_cell.angle_alpha   90.00
_cell.angle_beta   90.00
_cell.angle_gamma   90.00
#
_symmetry.space_group_name_H-M   'P 1'
#
loop_
_entity.id
_entity.type
_entity.pdbx_description
1 polymer ?
#
loop_
_entity_poly.entity_id
_entity_poly.type
_entity_poly.pdbx_seq_one_letter_code
_entity_poly.pdbx_strand_id
1 'polypeptide(L)'
;TVWENLLLPLELNGLTTPDQHGRALALLDHVGLGDRRDSFPERLSGGEQQRLALVRALVHNPWVLLADEPTGNLDAATGEHILELLLSLHRQAQTTMIVVTHSQAVAARADRILILDAGHIREQAR
;
A
#
# COMPACT_ATOMS: atom_id res chain seq x y z
N THR A 1 12.84 -0.94 13.54
CA THR A 1 13.41 -0.78 12.20
C THR A 1 12.36 -0.96 11.11
N VAL A 2 12.68 -0.60 9.86
CA VAL A 2 11.88 -0.86 8.66
C VAL A 2 11.60 -2.36 8.54
N TRP A 3 12.62 -3.18 8.75
CA TRP A 3 12.49 -4.63 8.68
C TRP A 3 11.50 -5.19 9.71
N GLU A 4 11.61 -4.79 10.96
CA GLU A 4 10.69 -5.21 12.03
C GLU A 4 9.25 -4.77 11.75
N ASN A 5 9.07 -3.55 11.22
CA ASN A 5 7.75 -3.08 10.78
C ASN A 5 7.14 -3.97 9.69
N LEU A 6 7.97 -4.48 8.77
CA LEU A 6 7.51 -5.35 7.69
C LEU A 6 7.22 -6.77 8.18
N LEU A 7 7.98 -7.27 9.15
CA LEU A 7 7.77 -8.60 9.72
C LEU A 7 6.55 -8.68 10.65
N LEU A 8 6.20 -7.59 11.31
CA LEU A 8 5.12 -7.57 12.30
C LEU A 8 3.79 -8.19 11.80
N PRO A 9 3.25 -7.86 10.62
CA PRO A 9 2.04 -8.50 10.11
C PRO A 9 2.23 -10.01 9.85
N LEU A 10 3.42 -10.44 9.47
CA LEU A 10 3.72 -11.88 9.28
C LEU A 10 3.70 -12.61 10.62
N GLU A 11 4.33 -12.06 11.64
CA GLU A 11 4.37 -12.63 12.98
C GLU A 11 2.97 -12.75 13.60
N LEU A 12 2.16 -11.67 13.48
CA LEU A 12 0.79 -11.65 13.98
C LEU A 12 -0.13 -12.68 13.30
N ASN A 13 0.18 -13.07 12.06
CA ASN A 13 -0.56 -14.07 11.30
C ASN A 13 0.08 -15.48 11.36
N GLY A 14 1.15 -15.67 12.12
CA GLY A 14 1.87 -16.95 12.20
C GLY A 14 2.62 -17.33 10.92
N LEU A 15 2.96 -16.34 10.09
CA LEU A 15 3.56 -16.49 8.78
C LEU A 15 5.07 -16.21 8.84
N THR A 16 5.84 -17.02 9.57
CA THR A 16 7.26 -16.78 9.88
C THR A 16 8.21 -17.76 9.20
N THR A 17 7.82 -18.33 8.06
CA THR A 17 8.70 -19.26 7.32
C THR A 17 9.80 -18.51 6.56
N PRO A 18 10.94 -19.18 6.25
CA PRO A 18 11.99 -18.58 5.41
C PRO A 18 11.50 -18.06 4.07
N ASP A 19 10.55 -18.72 3.43
CA ASP A 19 9.95 -18.29 2.16
C ASP A 19 9.19 -16.96 2.31
N GLN A 20 8.46 -16.78 3.40
CA GLN A 20 7.74 -15.54 3.70
C GLN A 20 8.69 -14.39 4.00
N HIS A 21 9.78 -14.65 4.72
CA HIS A 21 10.85 -13.65 4.91
C HIS A 21 11.53 -13.29 3.58
N GLY A 22 11.81 -14.27 2.71
CA GLY A 22 12.35 -14.02 1.37
C GLY A 22 11.41 -13.15 0.52
N ARG A 23 10.11 -13.41 0.58
CA ARG A 23 9.09 -12.59 -0.10
C ARG A 23 9.03 -11.17 0.49
N ALA A 24 9.12 -11.01 1.80
CA ALA A 24 9.16 -9.70 2.46
C ALA A 24 10.37 -8.88 1.99
N LEU A 25 11.56 -9.50 1.88
CA LEU A 25 12.75 -8.86 1.34
C LEU A 25 12.54 -8.42 -0.12
N ALA A 26 11.99 -9.29 -0.97
CA ALA A 26 11.72 -8.96 -2.36
C ALA A 26 10.74 -7.79 -2.52
N LEU A 27 9.71 -7.71 -1.66
CA LEU A 27 8.79 -6.57 -1.63
C LEU A 27 9.49 -5.28 -1.20
N LEU A 28 10.39 -5.34 -0.22
CA LEU A 28 11.16 -4.19 0.25
C LEU A 28 12.09 -3.66 -0.85
N ASP A 29 12.75 -4.56 -1.57
CA ASP A 29 13.59 -4.21 -2.73
C ASP A 29 12.76 -3.61 -3.87
N HIS A 30 11.58 -4.19 -4.15
CA HIS A 30 10.67 -3.70 -5.19
C HIS A 30 10.23 -2.25 -4.96
N VAL A 31 10.08 -1.83 -3.70
CA VAL A 31 9.73 -0.45 -3.37
C VAL A 31 10.95 0.46 -3.14
N GLY A 32 12.16 -0.02 -3.39
CA GLY A 32 13.40 0.74 -3.25
C GLY A 32 13.77 1.06 -1.82
N LEU A 33 13.46 0.16 -0.87
CA LEU A 33 13.79 0.30 0.54
C LEU A 33 14.74 -0.78 1.07
N GLY A 34 15.33 -1.60 0.20
CA GLY A 34 16.26 -2.67 0.58
C GLY A 34 17.43 -2.15 1.42
N ASP A 35 18.04 -1.04 1.01
CA ASP A 35 19.16 -0.40 1.72
C ASP A 35 18.74 0.32 3.01
N ARG A 36 17.43 0.45 3.25
CA ARG A 36 16.85 1.10 4.43
C ARG A 36 16.38 0.12 5.50
N ARG A 37 16.60 -1.17 5.31
CA ARG A 37 16.11 -2.25 6.16
C ARG A 37 16.36 -2.04 7.65
N ASP A 38 17.55 -1.60 8.00
CA ASP A 38 17.99 -1.39 9.38
C ASP A 38 17.74 0.05 9.89
N SER A 39 17.17 0.93 9.05
CA SER A 39 16.80 2.29 9.43
C SER A 39 15.54 2.29 10.31
N PHE A 40 15.41 3.31 11.15
CA PHE A 40 14.17 3.57 11.86
C PHE A 40 13.18 4.31 10.93
N PRO A 41 11.87 4.03 11.02
CA PRO A 41 10.86 4.69 10.17
C PRO A 41 10.89 6.23 10.23
N GLU A 42 11.23 6.81 11.37
CA GLU A 42 11.32 8.26 11.56
C GLU A 42 12.43 8.92 10.74
N ARG A 43 13.40 8.13 10.23
CA ARG A 43 14.49 8.61 9.37
C ARG A 43 14.16 8.53 7.89
N LEU A 44 12.99 8.00 7.55
CA LEU A 44 12.52 7.90 6.18
C LEU A 44 11.84 9.21 5.77
N SER A 45 11.96 9.57 4.50
CA SER A 45 11.14 10.62 3.88
C SER A 45 9.66 10.21 3.86
N GLY A 46 8.75 11.17 3.70
CA GLY A 46 7.31 10.89 3.64
C GLY A 46 6.93 9.86 2.56
N GLY A 47 7.54 9.94 1.37
CA GLY A 47 7.34 8.97 0.30
C GLY A 47 7.91 7.58 0.64
N GLU A 48 9.05 7.50 1.33
CA GLU A 48 9.61 6.23 1.82
C GLU A 48 8.73 5.60 2.90
N GLN A 49 8.21 6.41 3.84
CA GLN A 49 7.26 5.94 4.86
C GLN A 49 5.98 5.40 4.22
N GLN A 50 5.47 6.07 3.19
CA GLN A 50 4.28 5.61 2.46
C GLN A 50 4.55 4.28 1.73
N ARG A 51 5.71 4.13 1.07
CA ARG A 51 6.09 2.85 0.44
C ARG A 51 6.22 1.73 1.47
N LEU A 52 6.81 2.00 2.64
CA LEU A 52 6.87 1.04 3.74
C LEU A 52 5.47 0.64 4.21
N ALA A 53 4.55 1.60 4.39
CA ALA A 53 3.18 1.33 4.80
C ALA A 53 2.45 0.42 3.78
N LEU A 54 2.64 0.64 2.48
CA LEU A 54 2.05 -0.18 1.42
C LEU A 54 2.55 -1.63 1.46
N VAL A 55 3.86 -1.85 1.52
CA VAL A 55 4.39 -3.22 1.56
C VAL A 55 4.04 -3.92 2.86
N ARG A 56 4.01 -3.20 3.99
CA ARG A 56 3.56 -3.73 5.27
C ARG A 56 2.11 -4.21 5.21
N ALA A 57 1.23 -3.47 4.53
CA ALA A 57 -0.18 -3.84 4.36
C ALA A 57 -0.37 -5.05 3.43
N LEU A 58 0.59 -5.35 2.55
CA LEU A 58 0.49 -6.40 1.53
C LEU A 58 1.35 -7.65 1.82
N VAL A 59 2.33 -7.57 2.73
CA VAL A 59 3.32 -8.63 2.94
C VAL A 59 2.72 -9.97 3.35
N HIS A 60 1.62 -9.96 4.11
CA HIS A 60 0.88 -11.15 4.55
C HIS A 60 -0.18 -11.65 3.56
N ASN A 61 -0.21 -11.07 2.35
CA ASN A 61 -1.11 -11.44 1.26
C ASN A 61 -2.60 -11.32 1.62
N PRO A 62 -3.09 -10.16 2.03
CA PRO A 62 -4.47 -9.98 2.46
C PRO A 62 -5.45 -10.17 1.29
N TRP A 63 -6.66 -10.61 1.57
CA TRP A 63 -7.73 -10.71 0.57
C TRP A 63 -8.31 -9.34 0.20
N VAL A 64 -8.28 -8.42 1.17
CA VAL A 64 -8.78 -7.05 1.01
C VAL A 64 -7.76 -6.07 1.55
N LEU A 65 -7.48 -5.03 0.78
CA LEU A 65 -6.68 -3.87 1.17
C LEU A 65 -7.58 -2.65 1.26
N LEU A 66 -7.55 -1.98 2.41
CA LEU A 66 -8.24 -0.70 2.62
C LEU A 66 -7.19 0.42 2.60
N ALA A 67 -7.37 1.40 1.75
CA ALA A 67 -6.49 2.56 1.65
C ALA A 67 -7.31 3.85 1.79
N ASP A 68 -7.00 4.63 2.81
CA ASP A 68 -7.62 5.93 3.07
C ASP A 68 -6.63 7.03 2.68
N GLU A 69 -7.00 7.83 1.68
CA GLU A 69 -6.19 8.91 1.10
C GLU A 69 -4.71 8.53 0.88
N PRO A 70 -4.40 7.45 0.13
CA PRO A 70 -3.05 6.89 0.07
C PRO A 70 -2.00 7.85 -0.53
N THR A 71 -2.43 8.94 -1.17
CA THR A 71 -1.55 9.95 -1.78
C THR A 71 -1.82 11.37 -1.26
N GLY A 72 -2.75 11.54 -0.32
CA GLY A 72 -3.27 12.85 0.09
C GLY A 72 -2.25 13.81 0.71
N ASN A 73 -1.21 13.29 1.34
CA ASN A 73 -0.17 14.08 2.01
C ASN A 73 1.14 14.20 1.21
N LEU A 74 1.11 13.86 -0.08
CA LEU A 74 2.29 13.84 -0.95
C LEU A 74 2.20 14.94 -2.01
N ASP A 75 3.34 15.42 -2.48
CA ASP A 75 3.39 16.23 -3.69
C ASP A 75 2.91 15.42 -4.91
N ALA A 76 2.49 16.09 -5.97
CA ALA A 76 1.86 15.47 -7.12
C ALA A 76 2.72 14.36 -7.78
N ALA A 77 4.03 14.59 -7.90
CA ALA A 77 4.94 13.63 -8.54
C ALA A 77 5.13 12.39 -7.68
N THR A 78 5.36 12.58 -6.39
CA THR A 78 5.46 11.47 -5.42
C THR A 78 4.14 10.72 -5.31
N GLY A 79 3.00 11.42 -5.28
CA GLY A 79 1.66 10.84 -5.23
C GLY A 79 1.36 9.93 -6.42
N GLU A 80 1.69 10.37 -7.65
CA GLU A 80 1.54 9.54 -8.86
C GLU A 80 2.41 8.29 -8.81
N HIS A 81 3.67 8.42 -8.39
CA HIS A 81 4.57 7.27 -8.23
C HIS A 81 4.05 6.25 -7.20
N ILE A 82 3.54 6.71 -6.06
CA ILE A 82 2.91 5.85 -5.04
C ILE A 82 1.66 5.16 -5.59
N LEU A 83 0.84 5.87 -6.36
CA LEU A 83 -0.36 5.30 -6.98
C LEU A 83 -0.01 4.18 -7.97
N GLU A 84 0.97 4.40 -8.86
CA GLU A 84 1.44 3.38 -9.80
C GLU A 84 2.01 2.15 -9.06
N LEU A 85 2.77 2.38 -8.00
CA LEU A 85 3.29 1.31 -7.16
C LEU A 85 2.16 0.51 -6.49
N LEU A 86 1.18 1.19 -5.89
CA LEU A 86 0.01 0.58 -5.27
C LEU A 86 -0.76 -0.29 -6.27
N LEU A 87 -1.02 0.21 -7.48
CA LEU A 87 -1.70 -0.53 -8.55
C LEU A 87 -0.88 -1.74 -9.03
N SER A 88 0.45 -1.62 -9.10
CA SER A 88 1.31 -2.74 -9.49
C SER A 88 1.29 -3.86 -8.45
N LEU A 89 1.43 -3.50 -7.17
CA LEU A 89 1.39 -4.45 -6.07
C LEU A 89 0.01 -5.12 -5.93
N HIS A 90 -1.08 -4.35 -6.09
CA HIS A 90 -2.44 -4.87 -6.12
C HIS A 90 -2.63 -5.95 -7.20
N ARG A 91 -2.18 -5.69 -8.43
CA ARG A 91 -2.26 -6.68 -9.54
C ARG A 91 -1.45 -7.94 -9.25
N GLN A 92 -0.25 -7.80 -8.67
CA GLN A 92 0.59 -8.95 -8.32
C GLN A 92 0.01 -9.80 -7.18
N ALA A 93 -0.58 -9.15 -6.17
CA ALA A 93 -1.16 -9.82 -5.01
C ALA A 93 -2.57 -10.39 -5.27
N GLN A 94 -3.23 -10.01 -6.37
CA GLN A 94 -4.63 -10.35 -6.67
C GLN A 94 -5.59 -10.01 -5.52
N THR A 95 -5.30 -8.94 -4.80
CA THR A 95 -6.04 -8.45 -3.64
C THR A 95 -7.22 -7.59 -4.08
N THR A 96 -8.37 -7.66 -3.45
CA THR A 96 -9.42 -6.66 -3.63
C THR A 96 -9.01 -5.37 -2.94
N MET A 97 -8.98 -4.25 -3.65
CA MET A 97 -8.57 -2.97 -3.09
C MET A 97 -9.75 -2.01 -3.02
N ILE A 98 -9.97 -1.42 -1.84
CA ILE A 98 -10.95 -0.35 -1.61
C ILE A 98 -10.16 0.91 -1.25
N VAL A 99 -10.29 1.95 -2.07
CA VAL A 99 -9.62 3.24 -1.86
C VAL A 99 -10.65 4.29 -1.54
N VAL A 100 -10.48 4.98 -0.42
CA VAL A 100 -11.23 6.20 -0.10
C VAL A 100 -10.37 7.39 -0.52
N THR A 101 -10.91 8.27 -1.35
CA THR A 101 -10.17 9.43 -1.83
C THR A 101 -11.11 10.53 -2.34
N HIS A 102 -10.66 11.77 -2.25
CA HIS A 102 -11.27 12.91 -2.93
C HIS A 102 -10.57 13.24 -4.27
N SER A 103 -9.50 12.54 -4.61
CA SER A 103 -8.76 12.72 -5.85
C SER A 103 -9.45 12.06 -7.03
N GLN A 104 -9.90 12.86 -8.01
CA GLN A 104 -10.47 12.34 -9.25
C GLN A 104 -9.46 11.51 -10.07
N ALA A 105 -8.16 11.85 -10.00
CA ALA A 105 -7.11 11.11 -10.69
C ALA A 105 -6.96 9.69 -10.12
N VAL A 106 -7.05 9.53 -8.81
CA VAL A 106 -7.04 8.21 -8.14
C VAL A 106 -8.34 7.45 -8.48
N ALA A 107 -9.50 8.09 -8.37
CA ALA A 107 -10.80 7.47 -8.66
C ALA A 107 -10.89 6.97 -10.11
N ALA A 108 -10.33 7.70 -11.08
CA ALA A 108 -10.33 7.31 -12.49
C ALA A 108 -9.55 6.03 -12.81
N ARG A 109 -8.67 5.57 -11.88
CA ARG A 109 -7.91 4.32 -12.02
C ARG A 109 -8.65 3.10 -11.46
N ALA A 110 -9.79 3.30 -10.77
CA ALA A 110 -10.57 2.22 -10.18
C ALA A 110 -11.47 1.52 -11.22
N ASP A 111 -11.75 0.24 -11.03
CA ASP A 111 -12.71 -0.51 -11.84
C ASP A 111 -14.15 -0.07 -11.58
N ARG A 112 -14.45 0.32 -10.34
CA ARG A 112 -15.76 0.81 -9.89
C ARG A 112 -15.58 2.04 -9.00
N ILE A 113 -16.47 3.00 -9.15
CA ILE A 113 -16.50 4.21 -8.32
C ILE A 113 -17.81 4.23 -7.53
N LEU A 114 -17.69 4.32 -6.22
CA LEU A 114 -18.80 4.47 -5.30
C LEU A 114 -18.75 5.89 -4.70
N ILE A 115 -19.87 6.60 -4.77
CA ILE A 115 -20.00 7.94 -4.19
C ILE A 115 -20.77 7.81 -2.89
N LEU A 116 -20.18 8.30 -1.79
CA LEU A 116 -20.85 8.45 -0.51
C LEU A 116 -21.41 9.87 -0.41
N ASP A 117 -22.74 9.98 -0.32
CA ASP A 117 -23.43 11.26 -0.19
C ASP A 117 -24.55 11.15 0.86
N ALA A 118 -24.55 12.05 1.84
CA ALA A 118 -25.53 12.11 2.92
C ALA A 118 -25.83 10.75 3.59
N GLY A 119 -24.80 9.90 3.78
CA GLY A 119 -24.94 8.56 4.38
C GLY A 119 -25.42 7.46 3.43
N HIS A 120 -25.63 7.78 2.15
CA HIS A 120 -26.02 6.82 1.12
C HIS A 120 -24.88 6.56 0.13
N ILE A 121 -24.71 5.29 -0.25
CA ILE A 121 -23.76 4.88 -1.27
C ILE A 121 -24.48 4.67 -2.59
N ARG A 122 -23.97 5.29 -3.66
CA ARG A 122 -24.41 5.05 -5.03
C ARG A 122 -23.23 4.75 -5.93
N GLU A 123 -23.42 3.85 -6.90
CA GLU A 123 -22.41 3.59 -7.91
C GLU A 123 -22.49 4.67 -9.01
N GLN A 124 -21.33 5.18 -9.39
CA GLN A 124 -21.21 6.10 -10.53
C GLN A 124 -21.24 5.27 -11.82
N ALA A 125 -22.20 5.54 -12.69
CA ALA A 125 -22.19 4.98 -14.04
C ALA A 125 -20.98 5.52 -14.82
N ARG A 126 -20.29 4.64 -15.52
CA ARG A 126 -19.19 5.00 -16.44
C ARG A 126 -19.75 5.62 -17.73
#